data_7d73db356a4aa87dd6263929cfe3ff09
#
_entry.id   7d73db356a4aa87dd6263929cfe3ff09
#
_cell.length_a   1.000
_cell.length_b   1.000
_cell.length_c   1.000
_cell.angle_alpha   90.00
_cell.angle_beta   90.00
_cell.angle_gamma   90.00
#
_symmetry.space_group_name_H-M   'P 1'
#
loop_
_entity.id
_entity.type
_entity.pdbx_description
1 polymer ?
#
loop_
_entity_poly.entity_id
_entity_poly.type
_entity_poly.pdbx_seq_one_letter_code
_entity_poly.pdbx_strand_id
1 'polypeptide(L)'
;MRFTRRRLLAGIGLAGLEAMMSPLAKEAGTFSSAARPAAEAGASTCPFRLAVINDEITQDFEKACQIVAEDFGLEWIELRSMWNKNVTELDAKQLDDARKILAAHKLRVTDIASPLFKTDWPGAPVSRQSERRDQFHADFDATAQDKLLERCISLAQTFETDRIRCFDFWRLDDPAPYRVAINAKLQQAARRCAKENLILLLENEMSCNTATGEESAAVLQAIPDKNFMLNWDPGNAAALGSTPYPDGYALLPKNRIGHCHCKDVIRKPDHKYKWAPVGGGIVDWVGQLQALHHDGFHYGLSLETHWRGAGTPEESTRISMDGLKKTLTRAGISC
;
A
#
# COMPACT_ATOMS: atom_id res chain seq x y z
N MET A 1 11.69 25.12 63.97
CA MET A 1 12.86 25.96 64.34
C MET A 1 13.40 26.60 63.09
N ARG A 2 13.47 27.91 63.09
CA ARG A 2 14.04 28.83 62.11
C ARG A 2 15.59 28.79 62.17
N PHE A 3 16.27 29.12 61.05
CA PHE A 3 17.41 30.06 60.87
C PHE A 3 18.05 29.81 59.50
N THR A 4 17.86 30.63 58.49
CA THR A 4 18.41 31.95 58.02
C THR A 4 19.88 32.01 57.68
N ARG A 5 20.12 32.31 56.37
CA ARG A 5 21.07 33.27 55.71
C ARG A 5 22.54 33.35 56.18
N ARG A 6 23.48 33.35 55.26
CA ARG A 6 24.23 34.60 54.85
C ARG A 6 25.19 34.36 53.66
N ARG A 7 25.26 35.42 52.88
CA ARG A 7 26.15 35.73 51.76
C ARG A 7 27.61 35.87 52.21
N LEU A 8 28.58 35.72 51.28
CA LEU A 8 29.67 36.68 51.10
C LEU A 8 30.22 36.69 49.67
N LEU A 9 30.44 37.88 49.18
CA LEU A 9 31.04 38.32 47.91
C LEU A 9 32.56 38.51 48.09
N ALA A 10 33.30 38.42 46.98
CA ALA A 10 34.49 39.19 46.49
C ALA A 10 35.43 38.20 45.78
N GLY A 11 36.06 38.44 44.63
CA GLY A 11 36.24 39.58 43.78
C GLY A 11 37.58 39.43 43.07
N ILE A 12 37.61 39.79 41.77
CA ILE A 12 38.76 40.28 40.98
C ILE A 12 39.77 39.28 40.39
N GLY A 13 39.98 39.36 39.07
CA GLY A 13 41.17 38.95 38.34
C GLY A 13 40.94 38.76 36.82
N LEU A 14 41.10 39.86 36.03
CA LEU A 14 41.25 39.86 34.58
C LEU A 14 42.54 39.20 34.13
N ALA A 15 42.55 38.35 33.15
CA ALA A 15 43.58 38.31 32.09
C ALA A 15 43.00 37.50 30.89
N GLY A 16 43.01 38.07 29.70
CA GLY A 16 42.47 37.55 28.48
C GLY A 16 43.28 36.44 27.85
N LEU A 17 42.57 35.61 27.08
CA LEU A 17 43.11 34.90 25.92
C LEU A 17 42.02 34.74 24.89
N GLU A 18 42.15 35.46 23.77
CA GLU A 18 41.33 35.22 22.58
C GLU A 18 41.67 33.83 22.03
N ALA A 19 40.67 32.98 21.93
CA ALA A 19 40.74 31.77 21.13
C ALA A 19 39.49 31.68 20.26
N MET A 20 39.75 31.68 18.99
CA MET A 20 38.81 31.58 17.87
C MET A 20 37.75 30.51 18.11
N MET A 21 36.50 30.90 18.19
CA MET A 21 35.35 30.01 18.06
C MET A 21 34.83 30.14 16.64
N SER A 22 35.06 29.13 15.81
CA SER A 22 34.29 28.89 14.59
C SER A 22 32.92 28.39 14.97
N PRO A 23 31.84 28.91 14.38
CA PRO A 23 30.51 28.38 14.60
C PRO A 23 30.32 27.11 13.77
N LEU A 24 30.13 25.98 14.42
CA LEU A 24 29.58 24.80 13.81
C LEU A 24 28.14 25.12 13.40
N ALA A 25 27.94 25.39 12.12
CA ALA A 25 26.62 25.45 11.50
C ALA A 25 25.98 24.04 11.60
N LYS A 26 24.90 23.94 12.36
CA LYS A 26 23.97 22.82 12.27
C LYS A 26 23.32 22.89 10.89
N GLU A 27 23.79 22.09 9.96
CA GLU A 27 23.04 21.82 8.74
C GLU A 27 21.77 21.05 9.09
N ALA A 28 20.66 21.75 9.05
CA ALA A 28 19.34 21.14 8.95
C ALA A 28 19.28 20.50 7.57
N GLY A 29 19.44 19.19 7.49
CA GLY A 29 19.27 18.41 6.27
C GLY A 29 17.87 18.61 5.74
N THR A 30 17.71 19.48 4.77
CA THR A 30 16.53 19.53 3.91
C THR A 30 16.56 18.25 3.07
N PHE A 31 15.57 17.38 3.29
CA PHE A 31 15.31 16.24 2.42
C PHE A 31 14.98 16.77 1.01
N SER A 32 15.99 16.91 0.20
CA SER A 32 15.83 17.14 -1.25
C SER A 32 15.50 15.78 -1.87
N SER A 33 14.25 15.58 -2.21
CA SER A 33 13.85 14.55 -3.16
C SER A 33 14.52 14.88 -4.50
N ALA A 34 15.65 14.24 -4.77
CA ALA A 34 16.25 14.28 -6.10
C ALA A 34 15.36 13.50 -7.05
N ALA A 35 14.36 14.17 -7.60
CA ALA A 35 13.63 13.67 -8.75
C ALA A 35 14.63 13.53 -9.91
N ARG A 36 14.89 12.28 -10.33
CA ARG A 36 15.55 12.02 -11.61
C ARG A 36 14.72 12.67 -12.73
N PRO A 37 15.35 13.30 -13.72
CA PRO A 37 14.60 13.87 -14.82
C PRO A 37 13.81 12.76 -15.50
N ALA A 38 12.48 12.90 -15.51
CA ALA A 38 11.60 12.09 -16.35
C ALA A 38 12.01 12.34 -17.79
N ALA A 39 12.34 11.26 -18.52
CA ALA A 39 12.36 11.33 -19.96
C ALA A 39 10.97 11.83 -20.41
N GLU A 40 10.93 12.80 -21.31
CA GLU A 40 9.71 13.33 -21.92
C GLU A 40 9.05 12.25 -22.79
N ALA A 41 8.36 11.31 -22.15
CA ALA A 41 7.26 10.60 -22.74
C ALA A 41 6.05 11.51 -22.55
N GLY A 42 5.25 11.76 -23.59
CA GLY A 42 4.10 12.64 -23.55
C GLY A 42 3.33 12.44 -22.26
N ALA A 43 3.20 13.51 -21.46
CA ALA A 43 2.63 13.45 -20.12
C ALA A 43 1.23 12.80 -20.22
N SER A 44 1.05 11.65 -19.58
CA SER A 44 -0.26 11.05 -19.41
C SER A 44 -1.18 12.09 -18.76
N THR A 45 -2.32 12.34 -19.37
CA THR A 45 -3.31 13.29 -18.83
C THR A 45 -4.00 12.73 -17.58
N CYS A 46 -3.78 11.45 -17.26
CA CYS A 46 -4.36 10.79 -16.10
C CYS A 46 -3.67 11.28 -14.81
N PRO A 47 -4.41 11.78 -13.82
CA PRO A 47 -3.84 12.20 -12.54
C PRO A 47 -3.33 11.03 -11.70
N PHE A 48 -3.72 9.80 -12.03
CA PHE A 48 -3.38 8.58 -11.33
C PHE A 48 -2.36 7.74 -12.12
N ARG A 49 -1.59 6.92 -11.41
CA ARG A 49 -0.85 5.80 -12.01
C ARG A 49 -1.83 4.64 -12.17
N LEU A 50 -2.63 4.66 -13.25
CA LEU A 50 -3.64 3.63 -13.50
C LEU A 50 -2.94 2.30 -13.79
N ALA A 51 -3.31 1.27 -13.03
CA ALA A 51 -2.66 -0.03 -13.05
C ALA A 51 -3.66 -1.18 -12.90
N VAL A 52 -3.14 -2.38 -12.96
CA VAL A 52 -3.86 -3.62 -12.64
C VAL A 52 -2.89 -4.62 -12.02
N ILE A 53 -3.38 -5.43 -11.08
CA ILE A 53 -2.60 -6.55 -10.55
C ILE A 53 -2.45 -7.62 -11.65
N ASN A 54 -1.22 -7.98 -11.97
CA ASN A 54 -0.89 -8.80 -13.14
C ASN A 54 -1.62 -10.14 -13.19
N ASP A 55 -1.75 -10.84 -12.06
CA ASP A 55 -2.37 -12.17 -12.00
C ASP A 55 -3.91 -12.16 -11.90
N GLU A 56 -4.52 -10.98 -11.81
CA GLU A 56 -5.95 -10.83 -12.11
C GLU A 56 -6.25 -11.15 -13.57
N ILE A 57 -5.26 -10.99 -14.47
CA ILE A 57 -5.36 -11.28 -15.90
C ILE A 57 -5.00 -12.74 -16.16
N THR A 58 -3.78 -13.13 -15.85
CA THR A 58 -3.25 -14.48 -16.09
C THR A 58 -1.94 -14.71 -15.33
N GLN A 59 -1.58 -15.98 -15.13
CA GLN A 59 -0.28 -16.38 -14.60
C GLN A 59 0.86 -16.36 -15.66
N ASP A 60 0.51 -16.23 -16.93
CA ASP A 60 1.47 -15.96 -18.01
C ASP A 60 1.84 -14.47 -17.97
N PHE A 61 3.04 -14.17 -17.45
CA PHE A 61 3.45 -12.79 -17.17
C PHE A 61 3.68 -11.97 -18.44
N GLU A 62 4.25 -12.59 -19.49
CA GLU A 62 4.42 -11.93 -20.80
C GLU A 62 3.07 -11.49 -21.36
N LYS A 63 2.12 -12.42 -21.38
CA LYS A 63 0.76 -12.13 -21.85
C LYS A 63 0.06 -11.09 -20.98
N ALA A 64 0.23 -11.13 -19.66
CA ALA A 64 -0.32 -10.10 -18.76
C ALA A 64 0.24 -8.71 -19.11
N CYS A 65 1.56 -8.58 -19.28
CA CYS A 65 2.21 -7.33 -19.65
C CYS A 65 1.75 -6.82 -21.03
N GLN A 66 1.63 -7.70 -22.00
CA GLN A 66 1.11 -7.36 -23.32
C GLN A 66 -0.31 -6.76 -23.21
N ILE A 67 -1.21 -7.42 -22.51
CA ILE A 67 -2.61 -6.94 -22.32
C ILE A 67 -2.63 -5.57 -21.61
N VAL A 68 -1.81 -5.40 -20.58
CA VAL A 68 -1.70 -4.13 -19.84
C VAL A 68 -1.24 -3.00 -20.74
N ALA A 69 -0.19 -3.21 -21.52
CA ALA A 69 0.41 -2.19 -22.36
C ALA A 69 -0.40 -1.92 -23.64
N GLU A 70 -0.80 -2.98 -24.36
CA GLU A 70 -1.39 -2.85 -25.70
C GLU A 70 -2.90 -2.74 -25.66
N ASP A 71 -3.60 -3.58 -24.87
CA ASP A 71 -5.06 -3.61 -24.89
C ASP A 71 -5.66 -2.60 -23.90
N PHE A 72 -5.02 -2.43 -22.73
CA PHE A 72 -5.47 -1.44 -21.75
C PHE A 72 -4.83 -0.07 -21.96
N GLY A 73 -3.70 0.03 -22.68
CA GLY A 73 -2.99 1.27 -22.91
C GLY A 73 -2.40 1.86 -21.62
N LEU A 74 -1.98 1.02 -20.67
CA LEU A 74 -1.45 1.46 -19.39
C LEU A 74 0.09 1.46 -19.40
N GLU A 75 0.67 2.35 -18.58
CA GLU A 75 2.13 2.42 -18.33
C GLU A 75 2.54 1.77 -17.02
N TRP A 76 1.57 1.36 -16.19
CA TRP A 76 1.82 0.84 -14.86
C TRP A 76 1.15 -0.50 -14.64
N ILE A 77 1.82 -1.34 -13.84
CA ILE A 77 1.36 -2.66 -13.44
C ILE A 77 1.71 -2.89 -11.97
N GLU A 78 0.91 -3.67 -11.26
CA GLU A 78 1.17 -4.11 -9.90
C GLU A 78 1.59 -5.57 -9.89
N LEU A 79 2.62 -5.93 -9.10
CA LEU A 79 3.20 -7.28 -9.12
C LEU A 79 2.77 -8.09 -7.91
N ARG A 80 2.04 -9.21 -8.12
CA ARG A 80 1.62 -10.14 -7.06
C ARG A 80 2.08 -11.57 -7.31
N SER A 81 1.62 -12.22 -8.36
CA SER A 81 1.98 -13.60 -8.69
C SER A 81 2.17 -13.76 -10.19
N MET A 82 3.09 -14.62 -10.58
CA MET A 82 3.33 -14.97 -11.97
C MET A 82 3.95 -16.37 -12.07
N TRP A 83 3.68 -17.08 -13.16
CA TRP A 83 4.14 -18.46 -13.34
C TRP A 83 3.74 -19.39 -12.19
N ASN A 84 2.56 -19.16 -11.59
CA ASN A 84 2.03 -19.86 -10.43
C ASN A 84 2.90 -19.77 -9.17
N LYS A 85 3.66 -18.67 -9.03
CA LYS A 85 4.45 -18.34 -7.83
C LYS A 85 4.13 -16.92 -7.38
N ASN A 86 4.14 -16.70 -6.08
CA ASN A 86 4.15 -15.35 -5.56
C ASN A 86 5.45 -14.64 -5.98
N VAL A 87 5.40 -13.34 -6.22
CA VAL A 87 6.58 -12.54 -6.62
C VAL A 87 7.74 -12.67 -5.62
N THR A 88 7.43 -12.93 -4.35
CA THR A 88 8.41 -13.12 -3.28
C THR A 88 9.19 -14.44 -3.37
N GLU A 89 8.68 -15.41 -4.13
CA GLU A 89 9.28 -16.75 -4.28
C GLU A 89 10.03 -16.93 -5.64
N LEU A 90 10.06 -15.89 -6.46
CA LEU A 90 10.79 -15.95 -7.74
C LEU A 90 12.30 -16.08 -7.52
N ASP A 91 12.95 -16.95 -8.27
CA ASP A 91 14.40 -17.07 -8.29
C ASP A 91 15.07 -15.95 -9.11
N ALA A 92 16.40 -15.89 -9.07
CA ALA A 92 17.17 -14.84 -9.74
C ALA A 92 16.94 -14.81 -11.27
N LYS A 93 16.78 -15.98 -11.91
CA LYS A 93 16.49 -16.07 -13.34
C LYS A 93 15.10 -15.54 -13.64
N GLN A 94 14.09 -15.93 -12.86
CA GLN A 94 12.72 -15.46 -13.02
C GLN A 94 12.61 -13.94 -12.81
N LEU A 95 13.35 -13.36 -11.85
CA LEU A 95 13.43 -11.92 -11.66
C LEU A 95 14.02 -11.19 -12.87
N ASP A 96 15.10 -11.73 -13.44
CA ASP A 96 15.72 -11.15 -14.64
C ASP A 96 14.79 -11.25 -15.86
N ASP A 97 14.13 -12.39 -16.05
CA ASP A 97 13.13 -12.56 -17.10
C ASP A 97 11.95 -11.59 -16.93
N ALA A 98 11.42 -11.43 -15.71
CA ALA A 98 10.34 -10.48 -15.43
C ALA A 98 10.74 -9.03 -15.75
N ARG A 99 11.97 -8.61 -15.39
CA ARG A 99 12.48 -7.28 -15.73
C ARG A 99 12.59 -7.05 -17.24
N LYS A 100 13.05 -8.05 -18.00
CA LYS A 100 13.13 -7.98 -19.47
C LYS A 100 11.75 -7.83 -20.09
N ILE A 101 10.75 -8.58 -19.61
CA ILE A 101 9.37 -8.50 -20.06
C ILE A 101 8.80 -7.08 -19.77
N LEU A 102 8.94 -6.58 -18.55
CA LEU A 102 8.50 -5.21 -18.21
C LEU A 102 9.15 -4.15 -19.12
N ALA A 103 10.45 -4.27 -19.37
CA ALA A 103 11.19 -3.36 -20.23
C ALA A 103 10.71 -3.42 -21.69
N ALA A 104 10.45 -4.63 -22.23
CA ALA A 104 9.94 -4.84 -23.59
C ALA A 104 8.58 -4.16 -23.79
N HIS A 105 7.69 -4.21 -22.80
CA HIS A 105 6.39 -3.56 -22.82
C HIS A 105 6.38 -2.14 -22.25
N LYS A 106 7.54 -1.59 -21.84
CA LYS A 106 7.70 -0.24 -21.25
C LYS A 106 6.84 -0.01 -20.01
N LEU A 107 6.58 -1.05 -19.25
CA LEU A 107 5.78 -0.98 -18.04
C LEU A 107 6.64 -0.65 -16.82
N ARG A 108 6.08 0.18 -15.93
CA ARG A 108 6.62 0.55 -14.63
C ARG A 108 5.80 -0.12 -13.52
N VAL A 109 6.42 -0.41 -12.40
CA VAL A 109 5.76 -1.10 -11.28
C VAL A 109 5.24 -0.10 -10.25
N THR A 110 3.97 -0.20 -9.86
CA THR A 110 3.38 0.67 -8.83
C THR A 110 3.85 0.27 -7.44
N ASP A 111 3.83 -1.04 -7.12
CA ASP A 111 4.25 -1.61 -5.84
C ASP A 111 4.45 -3.12 -5.93
N ILE A 112 5.04 -3.67 -4.87
CA ILE A 112 5.12 -5.12 -4.65
C ILE A 112 3.92 -5.52 -3.80
N ALA A 113 2.92 -6.16 -4.41
CA ALA A 113 1.72 -6.66 -3.76
C ALA A 113 2.02 -7.95 -2.97
N SER A 114 2.85 -7.82 -1.93
CA SER A 114 3.37 -8.91 -1.14
C SER A 114 2.34 -9.48 -0.15
N PRO A 115 2.52 -10.74 0.31
CA PRO A 115 1.72 -11.33 1.39
C PRO A 115 2.25 -10.99 2.78
N LEU A 116 3.12 -9.99 2.92
CA LEU A 116 3.76 -9.62 4.18
C LEU A 116 2.71 -9.41 5.29
N PHE A 117 2.88 -10.13 6.39
CA PHE A 117 1.98 -10.17 7.54
C PHE A 117 0.57 -10.74 7.28
N LYS A 118 0.30 -11.37 6.13
CA LYS A 118 -0.95 -12.12 5.89
C LYS A 118 -0.88 -13.52 6.50
N THR A 119 -0.75 -13.60 7.81
CA THR A 119 -0.56 -14.83 8.61
C THR A 119 -1.18 -14.69 10.01
N ASP A 120 -1.18 -15.75 10.81
CA ASP A 120 -1.65 -15.71 12.20
C ASP A 120 -0.74 -14.86 13.08
N TRP A 121 -1.33 -14.12 14.03
CA TRP A 121 -0.56 -13.44 15.07
C TRP A 121 -0.06 -14.45 16.10
N PRO A 122 1.25 -14.50 16.40
CA PRO A 122 1.79 -15.45 17.37
C PRO A 122 1.19 -15.29 18.76
N GLY A 123 0.70 -16.40 19.34
CA GLY A 123 0.11 -16.42 20.67
C GLY A 123 -1.34 -15.98 20.77
N ALA A 124 -1.98 -15.57 19.67
CA ALA A 124 -3.42 -15.37 19.62
C ALA A 124 -4.16 -16.69 19.32
N PRO A 125 -5.41 -16.82 19.75
CA PRO A 125 -6.26 -17.93 19.31
C PRO A 125 -6.45 -17.90 17.78
N VAL A 126 -6.48 -19.09 17.17
CA VAL A 126 -6.86 -19.23 15.75
C VAL A 126 -8.29 -18.74 15.56
N SER A 127 -8.50 -17.84 14.62
CA SER A 127 -9.82 -17.29 14.30
C SER A 127 -10.47 -18.03 13.13
N ARG A 128 -11.75 -17.77 12.88
CA ARG A 128 -12.45 -18.26 11.70
C ARG A 128 -11.85 -17.79 10.38
N GLN A 129 -11.07 -16.71 10.38
CA GLN A 129 -10.38 -16.21 9.18
C GLN A 129 -9.10 -17.01 8.89
N SER A 130 -8.45 -17.54 9.90
CA SER A 130 -7.25 -18.38 9.76
C SER A 130 -7.51 -19.66 8.94
N GLU A 131 -8.75 -20.15 8.92
CA GLU A 131 -9.14 -21.33 8.14
C GLU A 131 -9.21 -21.07 6.62
N ARG A 132 -9.28 -19.81 6.21
CA ARG A 132 -9.44 -19.38 4.80
C ARG A 132 -8.15 -18.79 4.23
N ARG A 133 -7.03 -19.39 4.55
CA ARG A 133 -5.71 -18.89 4.14
C ARG A 133 -5.62 -18.68 2.64
N ASP A 134 -5.41 -17.44 2.24
CA ASP A 134 -5.05 -17.05 0.88
C ASP A 134 -3.89 -16.06 0.94
N GLN A 135 -2.70 -16.55 0.63
CA GLN A 135 -1.46 -15.77 0.56
C GLN A 135 -0.97 -15.61 -0.88
N PHE A 136 -1.87 -15.74 -1.86
CA PHE A 136 -1.54 -15.53 -3.26
C PHE A 136 -0.38 -16.41 -3.75
N HIS A 137 -0.55 -17.74 -3.65
CA HIS A 137 0.46 -18.75 -3.98
C HIS A 137 1.72 -18.71 -3.13
N ALA A 138 1.64 -18.22 -1.90
CA ALA A 138 2.72 -18.25 -0.91
C ALA A 138 2.20 -18.81 0.42
N ASP A 139 3.08 -19.38 1.25
CA ASP A 139 2.75 -19.85 2.60
C ASP A 139 3.88 -19.46 3.57
N PHE A 140 3.76 -18.24 4.11
CA PHE A 140 4.72 -17.71 5.07
C PHE A 140 4.10 -17.63 6.45
N ASP A 141 4.65 -18.37 7.41
CA ASP A 141 4.26 -18.29 8.81
C ASP A 141 4.79 -17.02 9.50
N ALA A 142 4.42 -16.83 10.77
CA ALA A 142 4.83 -15.66 11.54
C ALA A 142 6.35 -15.56 11.74
N THR A 143 7.10 -16.69 11.74
CA THR A 143 8.55 -16.71 11.95
C THR A 143 9.33 -16.26 10.72
N ALA A 144 8.73 -16.40 9.54
CA ALA A 144 9.33 -16.03 8.26
C ALA A 144 9.19 -14.51 7.94
N GLN A 145 8.35 -13.77 8.67
CA GLN A 145 7.92 -12.42 8.27
C GLN A 145 9.07 -11.40 8.19
N ASP A 146 10.06 -11.46 9.06
CA ASP A 146 11.21 -10.55 8.99
C ASP A 146 12.08 -10.82 7.75
N LYS A 147 12.28 -12.10 7.41
CA LYS A 147 12.98 -12.49 6.18
C LYS A 147 12.17 -12.11 4.93
N LEU A 148 10.85 -12.25 5.00
CA LEU A 148 9.96 -11.83 3.92
C LEU A 148 10.01 -10.31 3.69
N LEU A 149 10.07 -9.50 4.76
CA LEU A 149 10.25 -8.05 4.66
C LEU A 149 11.54 -7.69 3.91
N GLU A 150 12.68 -8.31 4.26
CA GLU A 150 13.95 -8.06 3.55
C GLU A 150 13.87 -8.49 2.08
N ARG A 151 13.16 -9.59 1.79
CA ARG A 151 12.89 -10.01 0.42
C ARG A 151 12.06 -8.99 -0.35
N CYS A 152 10.99 -8.45 0.26
CA CYS A 152 10.16 -7.41 -0.35
C CYS A 152 10.95 -6.12 -0.63
N ILE A 153 11.83 -5.73 0.28
CA ILE A 153 12.74 -4.58 0.08
C ILE A 153 13.64 -4.81 -1.15
N SER A 154 14.26 -5.98 -1.25
CA SER A 154 15.09 -6.35 -2.42
C SER A 154 14.28 -6.36 -3.73
N LEU A 155 13.02 -6.82 -3.69
CA LEU A 155 12.13 -6.82 -4.85
C LEU A 155 11.74 -5.39 -5.28
N ALA A 156 11.42 -4.52 -4.32
CA ALA A 156 11.11 -3.12 -4.61
C ALA A 156 12.28 -2.43 -5.31
N GLN A 157 13.52 -2.68 -4.86
CA GLN A 157 14.74 -2.19 -5.51
C GLN A 157 14.93 -2.81 -6.91
N THR A 158 14.68 -4.13 -7.04
CA THR A 158 14.81 -4.86 -8.31
C THR A 158 13.87 -4.35 -9.39
N PHE A 159 12.63 -4.04 -9.02
CA PHE A 159 11.58 -3.57 -9.93
C PHE A 159 11.41 -2.04 -9.94
N GLU A 160 12.33 -1.30 -9.33
CA GLU A 160 12.38 0.17 -9.31
C GLU A 160 11.08 0.81 -8.81
N THR A 161 10.40 0.19 -7.85
CA THR A 161 9.26 0.76 -7.14
C THR A 161 9.64 1.19 -5.73
N ASP A 162 8.96 2.20 -5.21
CA ASP A 162 9.17 2.72 -3.87
C ASP A 162 8.14 2.20 -2.85
N ARG A 163 7.31 1.21 -3.22
CA ARG A 163 6.17 0.75 -2.41
C ARG A 163 6.14 -0.75 -2.24
N ILE A 164 5.77 -1.16 -1.03
CA ILE A 164 5.56 -2.55 -0.63
C ILE A 164 4.23 -2.63 0.10
N ARG A 165 3.32 -3.51 -0.35
CA ARG A 165 2.09 -3.82 0.37
C ARG A 165 2.36 -4.75 1.54
N CYS A 166 1.62 -4.55 2.64
CA CYS A 166 1.53 -5.46 3.78
C CYS A 166 0.09 -5.54 4.29
N PHE A 167 -0.13 -6.48 5.21
CA PHE A 167 -1.36 -6.63 5.97
C PHE A 167 -1.08 -6.47 7.48
N ASP A 168 -2.09 -6.69 8.34
CA ASP A 168 -1.95 -6.62 9.80
C ASP A 168 -2.43 -7.90 10.49
N PHE A 169 -2.04 -9.03 9.92
CA PHE A 169 -2.36 -10.39 10.34
C PHE A 169 -3.83 -10.79 10.14
N TRP A 170 -4.11 -12.09 10.15
CA TRP A 170 -5.48 -12.59 10.04
C TRP A 170 -6.37 -11.99 11.12
N ARG A 171 -7.59 -11.66 10.74
CA ARG A 171 -8.57 -11.01 11.62
C ARG A 171 -8.87 -11.89 12.83
N LEU A 172 -8.58 -11.37 14.00
CA LEU A 172 -8.86 -12.00 15.28
C LEU A 172 -10.34 -11.78 15.67
N ASP A 173 -10.94 -12.73 16.39
CA ASP A 173 -12.29 -12.56 16.94
C ASP A 173 -12.31 -11.43 17.99
N ASP A 174 -11.23 -11.25 18.75
CA ASP A 174 -10.96 -10.09 19.62
C ASP A 174 -9.53 -9.59 19.38
N PRO A 175 -9.32 -8.53 18.59
CA PRO A 175 -8.00 -7.97 18.35
C PRO A 175 -7.49 -7.07 19.47
N ALA A 176 -8.34 -6.62 20.41
CA ALA A 176 -7.98 -5.58 21.38
C ALA A 176 -6.74 -5.94 22.24
N PRO A 177 -6.58 -7.16 22.77
CA PRO A 177 -5.40 -7.53 23.55
C PRO A 177 -4.08 -7.49 22.78
N TYR A 178 -4.14 -7.60 21.44
CA TYR A 178 -2.97 -7.74 20.57
C TYR A 178 -2.67 -6.48 19.75
N ARG A 179 -3.62 -5.53 19.65
CA ARG A 179 -3.53 -4.37 18.75
C ARG A 179 -2.25 -3.55 18.97
N VAL A 180 -1.85 -3.30 20.18
CA VAL A 180 -0.63 -2.54 20.50
C VAL A 180 0.61 -3.25 19.97
N ALA A 181 0.71 -4.56 20.14
CA ALA A 181 1.84 -5.34 19.66
C ALA A 181 1.85 -5.47 18.12
N ILE A 182 0.69 -5.63 17.49
CA ILE A 182 0.54 -5.63 16.03
C ILE A 182 1.00 -4.28 15.47
N ASN A 183 0.53 -3.16 16.03
CA ASN A 183 0.93 -1.83 15.58
C ASN A 183 2.45 -1.60 15.75
N ALA A 184 3.04 -2.08 16.84
CA ALA A 184 4.50 -2.00 17.06
C ALA A 184 5.28 -2.80 15.99
N LYS A 185 4.79 -3.98 15.59
CA LYS A 185 5.40 -4.78 14.50
C LYS A 185 5.33 -4.08 13.16
N LEU A 186 4.16 -3.51 12.81
CA LEU A 186 3.99 -2.72 11.58
C LEU A 186 4.90 -1.48 11.58
N GLN A 187 4.99 -0.77 12.71
CA GLN A 187 5.87 0.39 12.85
C GLN A 187 7.34 0.02 12.69
N GLN A 188 7.78 -1.11 13.27
CA GLN A 188 9.13 -1.63 13.09
C GLN A 188 9.43 -1.89 11.60
N ALA A 189 8.50 -2.53 10.88
CA ALA A 189 8.63 -2.80 9.46
C ALA A 189 8.67 -1.50 8.63
N ALA A 190 7.80 -0.52 8.94
CA ALA A 190 7.80 0.78 8.29
C ALA A 190 9.16 1.51 8.47
N ARG A 191 9.71 1.50 9.68
CA ARG A 191 11.02 2.08 9.95
C ARG A 191 12.17 1.34 9.26
N ARG A 192 12.04 0.01 9.05
CA ARG A 192 12.99 -0.75 8.24
C ARG A 192 12.92 -0.32 6.77
N CYS A 193 11.72 -0.20 6.22
CA CYS A 193 11.50 0.31 4.86
C CYS A 193 12.03 1.74 4.67
N ALA A 194 11.85 2.62 5.67
CA ALA A 194 12.32 4.01 5.62
C ALA A 194 13.83 4.15 5.41
N LYS A 195 14.64 3.19 5.92
CA LYS A 195 16.10 3.18 5.72
C LYS A 195 16.50 3.00 4.26
N GLU A 196 15.61 2.44 3.45
CA GLU A 196 15.79 2.23 2.02
C GLU A 196 14.95 3.22 1.18
N ASN A 197 14.39 4.26 1.80
CA ASN A 197 13.46 5.23 1.19
C ASN A 197 12.20 4.59 0.61
N LEU A 198 11.71 3.50 1.21
CA LEU A 198 10.52 2.79 0.77
C LEU A 198 9.31 3.12 1.66
N ILE A 199 8.15 3.08 1.05
CA ILE A 199 6.84 3.22 1.68
C ILE A 199 6.28 1.84 1.96
N LEU A 200 5.81 1.60 3.19
CA LEU A 200 5.05 0.42 3.56
C LEU A 200 3.56 0.73 3.49
N LEU A 201 2.84 0.01 2.65
CA LEU A 201 1.41 0.18 2.40
C LEU A 201 0.61 -0.86 3.17
N LEU A 202 -0.17 -0.45 4.17
CA LEU A 202 -1.16 -1.33 4.79
C LEU A 202 -2.41 -1.40 3.92
N GLU A 203 -2.75 -2.57 3.41
CA GLU A 203 -4.05 -2.78 2.77
C GLU A 203 -5.13 -3.06 3.83
N ASN A 204 -6.26 -2.34 3.74
CA ASN A 204 -7.44 -2.71 4.48
C ASN A 204 -8.09 -3.94 3.81
N GLU A 205 -7.90 -5.10 4.42
CA GLU A 205 -8.33 -6.40 3.91
C GLU A 205 -9.37 -7.02 4.85
N MET A 206 -10.50 -7.44 4.33
CA MET A 206 -11.63 -7.94 5.13
C MET A 206 -11.28 -9.19 5.98
N SER A 207 -10.28 -9.96 5.56
CA SER A 207 -9.78 -11.13 6.29
C SER A 207 -8.68 -10.80 7.31
N CYS A 208 -8.23 -9.52 7.38
CA CYS A 208 -7.21 -9.04 8.29
C CYS A 208 -7.78 -8.14 9.38
N ASN A 209 -6.96 -7.75 10.36
CA ASN A 209 -7.44 -6.98 11.51
C ASN A 209 -7.84 -5.53 11.18
N THR A 210 -7.41 -5.01 10.03
CA THR A 210 -7.81 -3.70 9.50
C THR A 210 -8.54 -3.90 8.18
N ALA A 211 -9.82 -3.55 8.13
CA ALA A 211 -10.67 -3.78 6.95
C ALA A 211 -11.57 -2.59 6.59
N THR A 212 -11.88 -1.71 7.53
CA THR A 212 -12.79 -0.57 7.32
C THR A 212 -12.03 0.77 7.34
N GLY A 213 -12.69 1.85 6.93
CA GLY A 213 -12.12 3.20 7.02
C GLY A 213 -11.82 3.62 8.46
N GLU A 214 -12.69 3.25 9.41
CA GLU A 214 -12.50 3.52 10.84
C GLU A 214 -11.28 2.78 11.39
N GLU A 215 -11.17 1.48 11.14
CA GLU A 215 -10.02 0.66 11.56
C GLU A 215 -8.72 1.19 10.94
N SER A 216 -8.75 1.57 9.65
CA SER A 216 -7.61 2.16 8.94
C SER A 216 -7.16 3.48 9.55
N ALA A 217 -8.11 4.37 9.85
CA ALA A 217 -7.81 5.65 10.49
C ALA A 217 -7.16 5.46 11.87
N ALA A 218 -7.67 4.51 12.68
CA ALA A 218 -7.13 4.19 14.00
C ALA A 218 -5.68 3.67 13.92
N VAL A 219 -5.37 2.78 12.97
CA VAL A 219 -4.00 2.26 12.78
C VAL A 219 -3.06 3.35 12.28
N LEU A 220 -3.48 4.18 11.32
CA LEU A 220 -2.68 5.31 10.83
C LEU A 220 -2.41 6.36 11.91
N GLN A 221 -3.35 6.57 12.83
CA GLN A 221 -3.15 7.42 14.00
C GLN A 221 -2.15 6.83 14.99
N ALA A 222 -2.21 5.50 15.21
CA ALA A 222 -1.30 4.82 16.13
C ALA A 222 0.14 4.72 15.60
N ILE A 223 0.33 4.74 14.27
CA ILE A 223 1.63 4.65 13.61
C ILE A 223 1.90 5.95 12.84
N PRO A 224 2.58 6.95 13.46
CA PRO A 224 2.74 8.28 12.85
C PRO A 224 3.86 8.36 11.80
N ASP A 225 4.59 7.27 11.57
CA ASP A 225 5.71 7.23 10.61
C ASP A 225 5.19 7.56 9.19
N LYS A 226 5.74 8.60 8.54
CA LYS A 226 5.21 9.16 7.29
C LYS A 226 5.26 8.18 6.10
N ASN A 227 6.18 7.24 6.13
CA ASN A 227 6.33 6.21 5.12
C ASN A 227 5.45 4.97 5.38
N PHE A 228 4.66 4.96 6.46
CA PHE A 228 3.59 3.99 6.66
C PHE A 228 2.30 4.58 6.13
N MET A 229 1.81 4.09 5.02
CA MET A 229 0.65 4.64 4.32
C MET A 229 -0.41 3.55 4.11
N LEU A 230 -1.57 3.94 3.62
CA LEU A 230 -2.69 3.03 3.33
C LEU A 230 -2.68 2.67 1.84
N ASN A 231 -2.88 1.39 1.55
CA ASN A 231 -3.48 0.94 0.31
C ASN A 231 -4.99 0.86 0.55
N TRP A 232 -5.73 1.86 0.11
CA TRP A 232 -7.17 1.95 0.35
C TRP A 232 -7.94 1.04 -0.61
N ASP A 233 -8.66 0.06 -0.05
CA ASP A 233 -9.57 -0.82 -0.80
C ASP A 233 -11.02 -0.61 -0.34
N PRO A 234 -11.80 0.20 -1.05
CA PRO A 234 -13.22 0.40 -0.78
C PRO A 234 -14.05 -0.89 -0.90
N GLY A 235 -13.68 -1.80 -1.81
CA GLY A 235 -14.38 -3.05 -2.03
C GLY A 235 -14.30 -4.00 -0.83
N ASN A 236 -13.13 -4.10 -0.20
CA ASN A 236 -12.94 -4.88 1.02
C ASN A 236 -13.79 -4.32 2.18
N ALA A 237 -13.85 -3.00 2.32
CA ALA A 237 -14.68 -2.35 3.33
C ALA A 237 -16.17 -2.59 3.07
N ALA A 238 -16.63 -2.48 1.82
CA ALA A 238 -18.01 -2.74 1.42
C ALA A 238 -18.40 -4.21 1.63
N ALA A 239 -17.48 -5.16 1.41
CA ALA A 239 -17.71 -6.58 1.62
C ALA A 239 -18.08 -6.91 3.08
N LEU A 240 -17.51 -6.19 4.05
CA LEU A 240 -17.87 -6.29 5.47
C LEU A 240 -19.15 -5.51 5.84
N GLY A 241 -19.67 -4.71 4.94
CA GLY A 241 -20.90 -3.97 5.16
C GLY A 241 -20.74 -2.55 5.63
N SER A 242 -19.54 -2.02 5.63
CA SER A 242 -19.36 -0.59 5.84
C SER A 242 -19.68 0.20 4.56
N THR A 243 -19.88 1.50 4.69
CA THR A 243 -19.98 2.45 3.58
C THR A 243 -18.58 3.03 3.33
N PRO A 244 -17.81 2.54 2.32
CA PRO A 244 -16.44 3.01 2.14
C PRO A 244 -16.37 4.47 1.75
N TYR A 245 -17.27 4.93 0.88
CA TYR A 245 -17.45 6.32 0.49
C TYR A 245 -18.93 6.70 0.60
N PRO A 246 -19.27 7.88 1.18
CA PRO A 246 -18.32 8.87 1.72
C PRO A 246 -17.75 8.55 3.12
N ASP A 247 -18.44 7.72 3.91
CA ASP A 247 -18.28 7.62 5.36
C ASP A 247 -16.87 7.17 5.78
N GLY A 248 -16.44 6.01 5.29
CA GLY A 248 -15.11 5.46 5.59
C GLY A 248 -13.98 6.36 5.11
N TYR A 249 -14.10 6.86 3.87
CA TYR A 249 -13.10 7.75 3.28
C TYR A 249 -12.97 9.07 4.05
N ALA A 250 -14.08 9.62 4.59
CA ALA A 250 -14.05 10.86 5.36
C ALA A 250 -13.13 10.79 6.58
N LEU A 251 -12.98 9.61 7.19
CA LEU A 251 -12.17 9.38 8.38
C LEU A 251 -10.66 9.29 8.08
N LEU A 252 -10.28 9.02 6.83
CA LEU A 252 -8.88 8.78 6.46
C LEU A 252 -8.07 10.08 6.35
N PRO A 253 -6.82 10.11 6.84
CA PRO A 253 -5.88 11.19 6.54
C PRO A 253 -5.44 11.11 5.07
N LYS A 254 -5.92 12.02 4.22
CA LYS A 254 -5.79 11.96 2.76
C LYS A 254 -4.34 11.89 2.28
N ASN A 255 -3.45 12.59 2.95
CA ASN A 255 -2.00 12.56 2.69
C ASN A 255 -1.29 11.26 3.11
N ARG A 256 -2.03 10.31 3.68
CA ARG A 256 -1.53 8.98 4.08
C ARG A 256 -2.13 7.85 3.22
N ILE A 257 -2.88 8.17 2.17
CA ILE A 257 -3.30 7.21 1.16
C ILE A 257 -2.19 7.14 0.10
N GLY A 258 -1.48 6.03 0.06
CA GLY A 258 -0.32 5.84 -0.82
C GLY A 258 -0.60 4.95 -2.04
N HIS A 259 -1.71 4.24 -2.04
CA HIS A 259 -2.19 3.37 -3.11
C HIS A 259 -3.71 3.17 -2.97
N CYS A 260 -4.39 2.77 -4.04
CA CYS A 260 -5.81 2.46 -3.99
C CYS A 260 -6.12 1.26 -4.88
N HIS A 261 -6.81 0.25 -4.32
CA HIS A 261 -7.35 -0.86 -5.09
C HIS A 261 -8.76 -0.59 -5.55
N CYS A 262 -9.02 -0.83 -6.84
CA CYS A 262 -10.34 -0.75 -7.44
C CYS A 262 -10.99 -2.13 -7.46
N LYS A 263 -11.92 -2.34 -6.53
CA LYS A 263 -12.67 -3.57 -6.34
C LYS A 263 -14.13 -3.25 -6.06
N ASP A 264 -15.05 -4.05 -6.55
CA ASP A 264 -16.48 -3.80 -6.35
C ASP A 264 -17.24 -5.07 -5.93
N VAL A 265 -18.34 -4.89 -5.22
CA VAL A 265 -19.11 -5.97 -4.62
C VAL A 265 -20.61 -5.76 -4.83
N ILE A 266 -21.37 -6.86 -4.88
CA ILE A 266 -22.82 -6.88 -4.76
C ILE A 266 -23.17 -7.55 -3.44
N ARG A 267 -24.08 -6.95 -2.65
CA ARG A 267 -24.67 -7.60 -1.50
C ARG A 267 -25.80 -8.52 -1.92
N LYS A 268 -25.81 -9.70 -1.30
CA LYS A 268 -26.91 -10.66 -1.42
C LYS A 268 -27.95 -10.42 -0.31
N PRO A 269 -29.19 -10.90 -0.48
CA PRO A 269 -30.21 -10.81 0.56
C PRO A 269 -29.84 -11.47 1.90
N ASP A 270 -28.97 -12.49 1.87
CA ASP A 270 -28.44 -13.20 3.05
C ASP A 270 -27.26 -12.49 3.73
N HIS A 271 -27.06 -11.21 3.44
CA HIS A 271 -25.94 -10.38 3.90
C HIS A 271 -24.53 -10.84 3.45
N LYS A 272 -24.45 -11.90 2.63
CA LYS A 272 -23.20 -12.26 1.97
C LYS A 272 -22.92 -11.32 0.82
N TYR A 273 -21.69 -11.32 0.37
CA TYR A 273 -21.28 -10.56 -0.81
C TYR A 273 -20.85 -11.50 -1.94
N LYS A 274 -20.75 -10.96 -3.14
CA LYS A 274 -19.98 -11.49 -4.26
C LYS A 274 -19.28 -10.36 -4.95
N TRP A 275 -18.11 -10.64 -5.52
CA TRP A 275 -17.38 -9.66 -6.33
C TRP A 275 -18.19 -9.29 -7.58
N ALA A 276 -18.01 -8.07 -8.03
CA ALA A 276 -18.62 -7.50 -9.23
C ALA A 276 -17.54 -6.78 -10.06
N PRO A 277 -17.76 -6.58 -11.37
CA PRO A 277 -16.89 -5.69 -12.13
C PRO A 277 -17.01 -4.26 -11.58
N VAL A 278 -15.92 -3.49 -11.62
CA VAL A 278 -15.92 -2.12 -11.12
C VAL A 278 -17.00 -1.28 -11.81
N GLY A 279 -17.76 -0.54 -11.02
CA GLY A 279 -18.93 0.23 -11.47
C GLY A 279 -20.21 -0.57 -11.65
N GLY A 280 -20.17 -1.89 -11.41
CA GLY A 280 -21.33 -2.78 -11.43
C GLY A 280 -21.80 -3.23 -10.04
N GLY A 281 -21.18 -2.76 -8.98
CA GLY A 281 -21.48 -3.09 -7.60
C GLY A 281 -22.10 -1.94 -6.81
N ILE A 282 -21.85 -1.94 -5.50
CA ILE A 282 -22.43 -0.98 -4.55
C ILE A 282 -21.47 0.11 -4.11
N VAL A 283 -20.19 0.03 -4.49
CA VAL A 283 -19.21 1.07 -4.16
C VAL A 283 -19.49 2.31 -5.03
N ASP A 284 -19.66 3.47 -4.43
CA ASP A 284 -19.73 4.73 -5.18
C ASP A 284 -18.36 5.13 -5.70
N TRP A 285 -17.94 4.45 -6.77
CA TRP A 285 -16.67 4.71 -7.42
C TRP A 285 -16.59 6.08 -8.08
N VAL A 286 -17.71 6.66 -8.52
CA VAL A 286 -17.71 8.01 -9.11
C VAL A 286 -17.34 9.03 -8.04
N GLY A 287 -18.03 9.01 -6.91
CA GLY A 287 -17.72 9.90 -5.78
C GLY A 287 -16.33 9.66 -5.20
N GLN A 288 -15.94 8.39 -5.04
CA GLN A 288 -14.61 8.03 -4.53
C GLN A 288 -13.47 8.55 -5.42
N LEU A 289 -13.58 8.40 -6.75
CA LEU A 289 -12.56 8.87 -7.70
C LEU A 289 -12.49 10.40 -7.73
N GLN A 290 -13.65 11.09 -7.69
CA GLN A 290 -13.70 12.55 -7.58
C GLN A 290 -13.02 13.04 -6.31
N ALA A 291 -13.27 12.39 -5.18
CA ALA A 291 -12.64 12.75 -3.91
C ALA A 291 -11.13 12.50 -3.90
N LEU A 292 -10.67 11.35 -4.41
CA LEU A 292 -9.23 11.07 -4.57
C LEU A 292 -8.54 12.15 -5.42
N HIS A 293 -9.14 12.51 -6.55
CA HIS A 293 -8.59 13.55 -7.42
C HIS A 293 -8.59 14.93 -6.77
N HIS A 294 -9.69 15.33 -6.13
CA HIS A 294 -9.82 16.58 -5.40
C HIS A 294 -8.78 16.71 -4.27
N ASP A 295 -8.53 15.62 -3.56
CA ASP A 295 -7.60 15.57 -2.43
C ASP A 295 -6.12 15.40 -2.87
N GLY A 296 -5.85 15.42 -4.19
CA GLY A 296 -4.50 15.40 -4.75
C GLY A 296 -3.84 14.04 -4.79
N PHE A 297 -4.60 12.94 -4.69
CA PHE A 297 -4.05 11.59 -4.87
C PHE A 297 -3.50 11.42 -6.30
N HIS A 298 -2.27 10.95 -6.41
CA HIS A 298 -1.54 10.80 -7.68
C HIS A 298 -0.69 9.53 -7.75
N TYR A 299 -0.98 8.57 -6.87
CA TYR A 299 -0.27 7.29 -6.78
C TYR A 299 -0.97 6.18 -7.58
N GLY A 300 -0.64 4.93 -7.29
CA GLY A 300 -1.24 3.77 -7.94
C GLY A 300 -2.74 3.67 -7.67
N LEU A 301 -3.53 3.65 -8.75
CA LEU A 301 -4.93 3.31 -8.78
C LEU A 301 -5.03 1.99 -9.54
N SER A 302 -5.09 0.88 -8.83
CA SER A 302 -4.88 -0.45 -9.39
C SER A 302 -6.15 -1.29 -9.36
N LEU A 303 -6.50 -1.87 -10.51
CA LEU A 303 -7.62 -2.81 -10.59
C LEU A 303 -7.27 -4.14 -9.90
N GLU A 304 -8.05 -4.52 -8.90
CA GLU A 304 -8.06 -5.83 -8.28
C GLU A 304 -9.48 -6.39 -8.34
N THR A 305 -9.88 -6.97 -9.48
CA THR A 305 -11.29 -7.26 -9.70
C THR A 305 -11.85 -8.39 -8.84
N HIS A 306 -11.08 -9.46 -8.60
CA HIS A 306 -11.54 -10.72 -7.98
C HIS A 306 -12.84 -11.29 -8.59
N TRP A 307 -13.50 -10.55 -9.46
CA TRP A 307 -14.69 -11.03 -10.18
C TRP A 307 -14.29 -12.02 -11.28
N ARG A 308 -15.06 -13.10 -11.42
CA ARG A 308 -14.78 -14.18 -12.38
C ARG A 308 -16.04 -14.56 -13.17
N GLY A 309 -16.96 -13.62 -13.33
CA GLY A 309 -18.27 -13.89 -13.95
C GLY A 309 -18.26 -14.00 -15.46
N ALA A 310 -17.15 -13.64 -16.14
CA ALA A 310 -17.03 -13.75 -17.60
C ALA A 310 -16.46 -15.11 -18.07
N GLY A 311 -16.17 -16.03 -17.15
CA GLY A 311 -15.66 -17.37 -17.47
C GLY A 311 -14.16 -17.51 -17.28
N THR A 312 -13.34 -16.58 -17.77
CA THR A 312 -11.90 -16.58 -17.55
C THR A 312 -11.47 -15.38 -16.71
N PRO A 313 -10.31 -15.46 -16.02
CA PRO A 313 -9.72 -14.29 -15.35
C PRO A 313 -9.48 -13.13 -16.31
N GLU A 314 -8.91 -13.39 -17.48
CA GLU A 314 -8.63 -12.38 -18.50
C GLU A 314 -9.89 -11.63 -18.93
N GLU A 315 -10.94 -12.34 -19.37
CA GLU A 315 -12.19 -11.70 -19.79
C GLU A 315 -12.85 -10.91 -18.66
N SER A 316 -12.83 -11.47 -17.45
CA SER A 316 -13.35 -10.78 -16.26
C SER A 316 -12.61 -9.50 -15.96
N THR A 317 -11.27 -9.51 -16.09
CA THR A 317 -10.43 -8.33 -15.87
C THR A 317 -10.64 -7.29 -16.98
N ARG A 318 -10.81 -7.71 -18.24
CA ARG A 318 -11.14 -6.81 -19.37
C ARG A 318 -12.45 -6.06 -19.13
N ILE A 319 -13.50 -6.76 -18.73
CA ILE A 319 -14.81 -6.15 -18.42
C ILE A 319 -14.68 -5.20 -17.21
N SER A 320 -13.93 -5.60 -16.20
CA SER A 320 -13.76 -4.76 -15.00
C SER A 320 -12.90 -3.51 -15.27
N MET A 321 -11.86 -3.61 -16.11
CA MET A 321 -11.07 -2.47 -16.55
C MET A 321 -11.89 -1.50 -17.40
N ASP A 322 -12.74 -2.01 -18.28
CA ASP A 322 -13.66 -1.19 -19.07
C ASP A 322 -14.67 -0.46 -18.16
N GLY A 323 -15.18 -1.15 -17.14
CA GLY A 323 -16.01 -0.55 -16.09
C GLY A 323 -15.31 0.56 -15.32
N LEU A 324 -14.05 0.37 -14.94
CA LEU A 324 -13.23 1.38 -14.27
C LEU A 324 -13.01 2.61 -15.16
N LYS A 325 -12.65 2.41 -16.43
CA LYS A 325 -12.45 3.52 -17.40
C LYS A 325 -13.74 4.32 -17.61
N LYS A 326 -14.88 3.63 -17.77
CA LYS A 326 -16.19 4.30 -17.85
C LYS A 326 -16.52 5.08 -16.57
N THR A 327 -16.14 4.57 -15.43
CA THR A 327 -16.37 5.23 -14.15
C THR A 327 -15.47 6.46 -13.98
N LEU A 328 -14.20 6.40 -14.40
CA LEU A 328 -13.30 7.56 -14.49
C LEU A 328 -13.89 8.65 -15.38
N THR A 329 -14.37 8.29 -16.58
CA THR A 329 -15.04 9.23 -17.49
C THR A 329 -16.27 9.89 -16.84
N ARG A 330 -17.10 9.11 -16.14
CA ARG A 330 -18.27 9.64 -15.40
C ARG A 330 -17.86 10.56 -14.24
N ALA A 331 -16.70 10.33 -13.64
CA ALA A 331 -16.11 11.19 -12.62
C ALA A 331 -15.50 12.48 -13.19
N GLY A 332 -15.44 12.64 -14.53
CA GLY A 332 -14.82 13.77 -15.19
C GLY A 332 -13.28 13.70 -15.24
N ILE A 333 -12.72 12.51 -15.12
CA ILE A 333 -11.28 12.26 -15.06
C ILE A 333 -10.85 11.60 -16.37
N SER A 334 -9.89 12.22 -17.04
CA SER A 334 -9.28 11.68 -18.26
C SER A 334 -8.10 10.78 -17.92
N CYS A 335 -8.16 9.55 -18.37
CA CYS A 335 -7.08 8.56 -18.28
C CYS A 335 -6.97 7.76 -19.58
#